data_d7ea17a87cd9db7f9e4898484e732aab
#
_entry.id   d7ea17a87cd9db7f9e4898484e732aab
#
_cell.length_a   1.000
_cell.length_b   1.000
_cell.length_c   1.000
_cell.angle_alpha   90.00
_cell.angle_beta   90.00
_cell.angle_gamma   90.00
#
_symmetry.space_group_name_H-M   'P 1'
#
loop_
_entity.id
_entity.type
_entity.pdbx_description
1 polymer ?
#
loop_
_entity_poly.entity_id
_entity_poly.type
_entity_poly.pdbx_seq_one_letter_code
_entity_poly.pdbx_strand_id
1 'polypeptide(L)'
;MKSIYILLLLIAVTCMTACNKMDENGALDGNWQLTEWRTATGDSIIATNHTRKIYYTVKYDILKFQDMLDASNYHCLAYFRHQADTLVVERAFSQPFDDVIPLDSLANYGCPANGRYLIRRLTHEHLVLSSDLGVLTFRKF
;
A
#
# COMPACT_ATOMS: atom_id res chain seq x y z
N MET A 1 19.07 -25.24 -41.50
CA MET A 1 19.76 -24.32 -40.53
C MET A 1 18.99 -23.00 -40.36
N LYS A 2 18.52 -22.36 -41.40
CA LYS A 2 17.74 -21.10 -41.25
C LYS A 2 16.47 -21.26 -40.40
N SER A 3 15.78 -22.41 -40.50
CA SER A 3 14.56 -22.69 -39.73
C SER A 3 14.82 -22.83 -38.21
N ILE A 4 16.00 -23.32 -37.81
CA ILE A 4 16.37 -23.49 -36.39
C ILE A 4 16.63 -22.11 -35.72
N TYR A 5 17.23 -21.17 -36.48
CA TYR A 5 17.45 -19.83 -35.96
C TYR A 5 16.15 -19.04 -35.79
N ILE A 6 15.19 -19.24 -36.68
CA ILE A 6 13.85 -18.62 -36.56
C ILE A 6 13.11 -19.20 -35.39
N LEU A 7 13.20 -20.51 -35.12
CA LEU A 7 12.56 -21.15 -33.99
C LEU A 7 13.19 -20.68 -32.64
N LEU A 8 14.52 -20.56 -32.60
CA LEU A 8 15.23 -20.03 -31.44
C LEU A 8 14.91 -18.56 -31.18
N LEU A 9 14.76 -17.76 -32.24
CA LEU A 9 14.39 -16.35 -32.10
C LEU A 9 12.95 -16.18 -31.57
N LEU A 10 12.01 -17.03 -32.04
CA LEU A 10 10.62 -17.05 -31.54
C LEU A 10 10.55 -17.44 -30.07
N ILE A 11 11.35 -18.41 -29.62
CA ILE A 11 11.40 -18.84 -28.21
C ILE A 11 12.00 -17.73 -27.33
N ALA A 12 13.02 -17.02 -27.82
CA ALA A 12 13.62 -15.90 -27.08
C ALA A 12 12.65 -14.72 -26.89
N VAL A 13 11.83 -14.42 -27.89
CA VAL A 13 10.83 -13.34 -27.82
C VAL A 13 9.69 -13.69 -26.86
N THR A 14 9.27 -14.96 -26.77
CA THR A 14 8.22 -15.39 -25.84
C THR A 14 8.68 -15.39 -24.39
N CYS A 15 9.97 -15.57 -24.11
CA CYS A 15 10.50 -15.52 -22.73
C CYS A 15 10.55 -14.08 -22.18
N MET A 16 10.56 -13.05 -23.03
CA MET A 16 10.61 -11.66 -22.57
C MET A 16 9.26 -11.10 -22.07
N THR A 17 8.16 -11.77 -22.40
CA THR A 17 6.81 -11.31 -21.97
C THR A 17 6.32 -11.92 -20.67
N ALA A 18 7.08 -12.84 -20.06
CA ALA A 18 6.67 -13.56 -18.85
C ALA A 18 6.96 -12.85 -17.53
N CYS A 19 7.64 -11.69 -17.53
CA CYS A 19 8.08 -11.02 -16.31
C CYS A 19 7.17 -9.91 -15.77
N ASN A 20 6.01 -9.63 -16.35
CA ASN A 20 5.19 -8.45 -15.98
C ASN A 20 3.97 -8.78 -15.10
N LYS A 21 3.96 -9.91 -14.40
CA LYS A 21 2.82 -10.28 -13.52
C LYS A 21 2.94 -9.80 -12.07
N MET A 22 3.85 -8.88 -11.76
CA MET A 22 4.15 -8.54 -10.37
C MET A 22 3.50 -7.27 -9.83
N ASP A 23 3.01 -6.38 -10.68
CA ASP A 23 2.46 -5.08 -10.27
C ASP A 23 0.98 -4.97 -10.67
N GLU A 24 0.10 -5.67 -9.95
CA GLU A 24 -1.35 -5.63 -10.22
C GLU A 24 -1.94 -4.24 -10.02
N ASN A 25 -1.37 -3.43 -9.10
CA ASN A 25 -1.83 -2.09 -8.79
C ASN A 25 -0.89 -0.99 -9.35
N GLY A 26 0.01 -1.37 -10.28
CA GLY A 26 0.96 -0.44 -10.89
C GLY A 26 1.87 0.23 -9.86
N ALA A 27 1.96 1.56 -9.91
CA ALA A 27 2.81 2.33 -9.01
C ALA A 27 2.42 2.21 -7.52
N LEU A 28 1.18 1.79 -7.23
CA LEU A 28 0.71 1.63 -5.84
C LEU A 28 1.35 0.43 -5.14
N ASP A 29 1.71 -0.63 -5.86
CA ASP A 29 2.35 -1.80 -5.26
C ASP A 29 3.68 -1.45 -4.60
N GLY A 30 3.95 -2.06 -3.45
CA GLY A 30 5.20 -1.95 -2.71
C GLY A 30 5.04 -1.52 -1.25
N ASN A 31 6.17 -1.15 -0.65
CA ASN A 31 6.24 -0.70 0.73
C ASN A 31 6.27 0.83 0.80
N TRP A 32 5.33 1.39 1.53
CA TRP A 32 5.15 2.81 1.70
C TRP A 32 5.38 3.22 3.14
N GLN A 33 6.41 4.02 3.41
CA GLN A 33 6.67 4.59 4.72
C GLN A 33 5.90 5.89 4.88
N LEU A 34 5.07 5.98 5.93
CA LEU A 34 4.42 7.23 6.30
C LEU A 34 5.47 8.23 6.81
N THR A 35 5.60 9.35 6.13
CA THR A 35 6.56 10.41 6.47
C THR A 35 5.91 11.60 7.16
N GLU A 36 4.63 11.87 6.86
CA GLU A 36 3.87 12.94 7.45
C GLU A 36 2.39 12.58 7.52
N TRP A 37 1.76 12.92 8.62
CA TRP A 37 0.31 12.89 8.79
C TRP A 37 -0.16 14.24 9.32
N ARG A 38 -0.90 14.98 8.50
CA ARG A 38 -1.56 16.22 8.88
C ARG A 38 -3.04 15.97 9.10
N THR A 39 -3.54 16.39 10.26
CA THR A 39 -4.97 16.32 10.55
C THR A 39 -5.76 17.28 9.66
N ALA A 40 -7.09 17.15 9.67
CA ALA A 40 -7.98 18.08 8.95
C ALA A 40 -7.85 19.53 9.44
N THR A 41 -7.40 19.76 10.68
CA THR A 41 -7.11 21.08 11.26
C THR A 41 -5.73 21.62 10.91
N GLY A 42 -4.90 20.82 10.24
CA GLY A 42 -3.55 21.18 9.81
C GLY A 42 -2.45 20.87 10.80
N ASP A 43 -2.77 20.29 11.96
CA ASP A 43 -1.79 19.87 12.95
C ASP A 43 -1.05 18.61 12.47
N SER A 44 0.27 18.55 12.72
CA SER A 44 1.05 17.36 12.41
C SER A 44 0.99 16.37 13.57
N ILE A 45 0.43 15.16 13.33
CA ILE A 45 0.47 14.06 14.31
C ILE A 45 1.79 13.31 14.20
N ILE A 46 2.30 13.14 12.97
CA ILE A 46 3.54 12.44 12.68
C ILE A 46 4.38 13.34 11.77
N ALA A 47 5.44 13.89 12.33
CA ALA A 47 6.52 14.49 11.60
C ALA A 47 7.76 13.64 11.82
N THR A 48 8.29 13.00 10.79
CA THR A 48 9.57 12.28 10.77
C THR A 48 9.99 11.63 12.10
N ASN A 49 9.76 10.38 12.27
CA ASN A 49 9.40 9.80 13.50
C ASN A 49 10.42 9.05 14.31
N HIS A 50 10.58 9.49 15.54
CA HIS A 50 11.26 8.74 16.58
C HIS A 50 10.31 7.84 17.42
N THR A 51 9.00 8.05 17.37
CA THR A 51 8.02 7.35 18.22
C THR A 51 7.14 6.34 17.49
N ARG A 52 6.91 6.53 16.21
CA ARG A 52 6.11 5.62 15.38
C ARG A 52 6.70 5.50 13.98
N LYS A 53 6.69 4.32 13.42
CA LYS A 53 7.24 4.03 12.09
C LYS A 53 6.24 3.21 11.30
N ILE A 54 5.23 3.90 10.77
CA ILE A 54 4.09 3.28 10.09
C ILE A 54 4.45 2.99 8.65
N TYR A 55 4.13 1.75 8.23
CA TYR A 55 4.24 1.28 6.86
C TYR A 55 2.91 0.77 6.36
N TYR A 56 2.62 1.10 5.10
CA TYR A 56 1.59 0.45 4.30
C TYR A 56 2.30 -0.43 3.26
N THR A 57 2.00 -1.72 3.23
CA THR A 57 2.49 -2.61 2.19
C THR A 57 1.33 -3.01 1.30
N VAL A 58 1.43 -2.72 0.02
CA VAL A 58 0.41 -3.02 -0.99
C VAL A 58 0.91 -4.14 -1.87
N LYS A 59 0.15 -5.22 -1.94
CA LYS A 59 0.42 -6.35 -2.83
C LYS A 59 -0.88 -7.10 -3.14
N TYR A 60 -1.15 -7.33 -4.41
CA TYR A 60 -2.41 -7.92 -4.88
C TYR A 60 -3.62 -7.09 -4.41
N ASP A 61 -4.58 -7.71 -3.75
CA ASP A 61 -5.75 -7.07 -3.11
C ASP A 61 -5.57 -6.84 -1.61
N ILE A 62 -4.34 -6.98 -1.10
CA ILE A 62 -3.99 -6.86 0.32
C ILE A 62 -3.23 -5.57 0.60
N LEU A 63 -3.70 -4.84 1.59
CA LEU A 63 -3.04 -3.71 2.22
C LEU A 63 -2.68 -4.10 3.65
N LYS A 64 -1.39 -4.09 3.97
CA LYS A 64 -0.88 -4.33 5.32
C LYS A 64 -0.57 -3.01 6.00
N PHE A 65 -1.01 -2.88 7.24
CA PHE A 65 -0.71 -1.78 8.16
C PHE A 65 0.23 -2.29 9.26
N GLN A 66 1.34 -1.65 9.46
CA GLN A 66 2.31 -2.04 10.49
C GLN A 66 3.03 -0.82 11.08
N ASP A 67 3.21 -0.80 12.39
CA ASP A 67 4.15 0.08 13.06
C ASP A 67 5.42 -0.72 13.40
N MET A 68 6.54 -0.39 12.76
CA MET A 68 7.80 -1.11 12.92
C MET A 68 8.48 -0.84 14.27
N LEU A 69 7.99 0.12 15.05
CA LEU A 69 8.46 0.38 16.41
C LEU A 69 7.60 -0.32 17.47
N ASP A 70 6.51 -0.96 17.06
CA ASP A 70 5.72 -1.79 17.97
C ASP A 70 6.45 -3.11 18.25
N ALA A 71 6.90 -3.26 19.49
CA ALA A 71 7.64 -4.45 19.94
C ALA A 71 6.79 -5.74 19.90
N SER A 72 5.47 -5.63 19.88
CA SER A 72 4.57 -6.78 19.77
C SER A 72 4.56 -7.43 18.38
N ASN A 73 5.14 -6.74 17.40
CA ASN A 73 5.07 -7.11 15.98
C ASN A 73 3.63 -7.27 15.46
N TYR A 74 2.68 -6.61 16.13
CA TYR A 74 1.28 -6.59 15.72
C TYR A 74 1.13 -5.84 14.39
N HIS A 75 0.34 -6.40 13.50
CA HIS A 75 0.00 -5.76 12.24
C HIS A 75 -1.40 -6.17 11.80
N CYS A 76 -1.97 -5.39 10.89
CA CYS A 76 -3.27 -5.64 10.33
C CYS A 76 -3.16 -5.84 8.83
N LEU A 77 -3.94 -6.78 8.31
CA LEU A 77 -4.15 -6.99 6.87
C LEU A 77 -5.56 -6.54 6.52
N ALA A 78 -5.72 -5.96 5.35
CA ALA A 78 -7.04 -5.60 4.85
C ALA A 78 -7.16 -5.88 3.37
N TYR A 79 -8.34 -6.29 2.93
CA TYR A 79 -8.69 -6.26 1.52
C TYR A 79 -8.98 -4.83 1.11
N PHE A 80 -8.55 -4.46 -0.09
CA PHE A 80 -8.79 -3.14 -0.64
C PHE A 80 -9.15 -3.19 -2.12
N ARG A 81 -9.73 -2.11 -2.60
CA ARG A 81 -9.92 -1.83 -4.05
C ARG A 81 -9.29 -0.50 -4.40
N HIS A 82 -8.66 -0.46 -5.55
CA HIS A 82 -8.13 0.76 -6.17
C HIS A 82 -8.89 1.04 -7.47
N GLN A 83 -9.58 2.16 -7.54
CA GLN A 83 -10.32 2.60 -8.72
C GLN A 83 -10.04 4.07 -8.98
N ALA A 84 -9.37 4.36 -10.10
CA ALA A 84 -8.95 5.70 -10.49
C ALA A 84 -8.15 6.39 -9.34
N ASP A 85 -8.70 7.43 -8.76
CA ASP A 85 -8.11 8.20 -7.67
C ASP A 85 -8.62 7.80 -6.27
N THR A 86 -9.32 6.67 -6.16
CA THR A 86 -9.91 6.22 -4.91
C THR A 86 -9.33 4.88 -4.46
N LEU A 87 -8.89 4.83 -3.21
CA LEU A 87 -8.52 3.60 -2.49
C LEU A 87 -9.58 3.30 -1.44
N VAL A 88 -10.14 2.10 -1.47
CA VAL A 88 -11.18 1.68 -0.53
C VAL A 88 -10.73 0.42 0.22
N VAL A 89 -10.56 0.54 1.53
CA VAL A 89 -10.32 -0.58 2.44
C VAL A 89 -11.67 -1.17 2.82
N GLU A 90 -11.85 -2.48 2.63
CA GLU A 90 -13.15 -3.13 2.76
C GLU A 90 -13.29 -3.97 4.02
N ARG A 91 -12.28 -4.77 4.33
CA ARG A 91 -12.32 -5.71 5.43
C ARG A 91 -10.92 -5.90 6.01
N ALA A 92 -10.82 -5.78 7.32
CA ALA A 92 -9.55 -5.86 8.02
C ALA A 92 -9.49 -7.06 8.99
N PHE A 93 -8.27 -7.54 9.20
CA PHE A 93 -7.94 -8.67 10.05
C PHE A 93 -6.74 -8.33 10.91
N SER A 94 -6.76 -8.73 12.17
CA SER A 94 -5.60 -8.67 13.03
C SER A 94 -4.67 -9.86 12.78
N GLN A 95 -3.36 -9.64 12.90
CA GLN A 95 -2.35 -10.68 12.84
C GLN A 95 -1.57 -10.75 14.16
N PRO A 96 -1.27 -11.94 14.67
CA PRO A 96 -1.31 -13.25 14.01
C PRO A 96 -2.62 -14.04 14.15
N PHE A 97 -3.68 -13.47 14.70
CA PHE A 97 -4.87 -14.24 15.13
C PHE A 97 -5.94 -14.39 14.04
N ASP A 98 -5.81 -13.70 12.92
CA ASP A 98 -6.78 -13.69 11.80
C ASP A 98 -8.21 -13.25 12.20
N ASP A 99 -8.35 -12.56 13.32
CA ASP A 99 -9.63 -12.02 13.75
C ASP A 99 -10.07 -10.86 12.87
N VAL A 100 -11.33 -10.89 12.43
CA VAL A 100 -11.93 -9.74 11.74
C VAL A 100 -12.08 -8.58 12.71
N ILE A 101 -11.53 -7.43 12.31
CA ILE A 101 -11.58 -6.21 13.11
C ILE A 101 -12.35 -5.10 12.38
N PRO A 102 -13.04 -4.21 13.11
CA PRO A 102 -13.68 -3.05 12.50
C PRO A 102 -12.63 -2.07 11.97
N LEU A 103 -12.95 -1.34 10.89
CA LEU A 103 -12.01 -0.43 10.24
C LEU A 103 -11.57 0.74 11.14
N ASP A 104 -12.40 1.16 12.07
CA ASP A 104 -12.06 2.21 13.05
C ASP A 104 -10.90 1.81 13.98
N SER A 105 -10.67 0.50 14.17
CA SER A 105 -9.48 -0.01 14.87
C SER A 105 -8.17 0.35 14.16
N LEU A 106 -8.22 0.67 12.86
CA LEU A 106 -7.07 1.09 12.06
C LEU A 106 -6.81 2.61 12.10
N ALA A 107 -7.61 3.37 12.86
CA ALA A 107 -7.45 4.83 12.95
C ALA A 107 -6.04 5.25 13.39
N ASN A 108 -5.39 4.45 14.25
CA ASN A 108 -4.01 4.69 14.69
C ASN A 108 -2.97 4.57 13.57
N TYR A 109 -3.31 3.91 12.47
CA TYR A 109 -2.49 3.83 11.27
C TYR A 109 -2.89 4.89 10.23
N GLY A 110 -3.91 5.71 10.50
CA GLY A 110 -4.44 6.72 9.58
C GLY A 110 -5.53 6.20 8.64
N CYS A 111 -6.10 5.01 8.91
CA CYS A 111 -7.22 4.50 8.13
C CYS A 111 -8.53 5.07 8.65
N PRO A 112 -9.34 5.74 7.80
CA PRO A 112 -10.63 6.25 8.20
C PRO A 112 -11.64 5.11 8.43
N ALA A 113 -12.64 5.35 9.29
CA ALA A 113 -13.64 4.34 9.64
C ALA A 113 -14.44 3.84 8.44
N ASN A 114 -14.64 4.68 7.43
CA ASN A 114 -15.30 4.31 6.17
C ASN A 114 -14.36 3.63 5.16
N GLY A 115 -13.07 3.48 5.48
CA GLY A 115 -12.06 2.85 4.64
C GLY A 115 -11.70 3.62 3.36
N ARG A 116 -12.20 4.84 3.16
CA ARG A 116 -12.06 5.54 1.87
C ARG A 116 -10.99 6.61 1.91
N TYR A 117 -10.08 6.52 0.94
CA TYR A 117 -9.08 7.55 0.67
C TYR A 117 -9.22 8.09 -0.74
N LEU A 118 -8.93 9.37 -0.89
CA LEU A 118 -8.66 9.97 -2.18
C LEU A 118 -7.14 9.99 -2.39
N ILE A 119 -6.69 9.46 -3.52
CA ILE A 119 -5.29 9.49 -3.93
C ILE A 119 -5.02 10.86 -4.55
N ARG A 120 -4.31 11.72 -3.82
CA ARG A 120 -3.92 13.06 -4.28
C ARG A 120 -2.70 13.04 -5.19
N ARG A 121 -1.83 12.07 -4.95
CA ARG A 121 -0.61 11.86 -5.72
C ARG A 121 -0.20 10.39 -5.64
N LEU A 122 0.18 9.85 -6.78
CA LEU A 122 0.77 8.52 -6.88
C LEU A 122 1.85 8.54 -7.94
N THR A 123 3.08 8.28 -7.53
CA THR A 123 4.25 8.10 -8.40
C THR A 123 4.99 6.85 -7.96
N HIS A 124 6.10 6.50 -8.62
CA HIS A 124 6.94 5.38 -8.18
C HIS A 124 7.62 5.62 -6.82
N GLU A 125 7.67 6.86 -6.34
CA GLU A 125 8.39 7.23 -5.11
C GLU A 125 7.50 7.86 -4.04
N HIS A 126 6.38 8.46 -4.44
CA HIS A 126 5.53 9.24 -3.55
C HIS A 126 4.07 8.84 -3.67
N LEU A 127 3.41 8.70 -2.51
CA LEU A 127 1.98 8.50 -2.38
C LEU A 127 1.43 9.53 -1.39
N VAL A 128 0.35 10.20 -1.77
CA VAL A 128 -0.39 11.11 -0.89
C VAL A 128 -1.85 10.70 -0.87
N LEU A 129 -2.34 10.36 0.30
CA LEU A 129 -3.71 9.97 0.56
C LEU A 129 -4.42 11.04 1.40
N SER A 130 -5.67 11.32 1.11
CA SER A 130 -6.50 12.17 1.96
C SER A 130 -7.80 11.48 2.35
N SER A 131 -8.27 11.76 3.55
CA SER A 131 -9.52 11.26 4.13
C SER A 131 -10.07 12.27 5.14
N ASP A 132 -11.12 11.90 5.87
CA ASP A 132 -11.63 12.68 7.00
C ASP A 132 -10.63 12.77 8.18
N LEU A 133 -9.66 11.84 8.27
CA LEU A 133 -8.57 11.90 9.25
C LEU A 133 -7.43 12.85 8.86
N GLY A 134 -7.50 13.45 7.66
CA GLY A 134 -6.50 14.39 7.16
C GLY A 134 -5.72 13.86 5.96
N VAL A 135 -4.46 14.28 5.85
CA VAL A 135 -3.57 13.97 4.72
C VAL A 135 -2.37 13.16 5.19
N LEU A 136 -2.18 12.03 4.54
CA LEU A 136 -1.07 11.12 4.76
C LEU A 136 -0.09 11.23 3.59
N THR A 137 1.17 11.48 3.88
CA THR A 137 2.25 11.52 2.88
C THR A 137 3.20 10.38 3.11
N PHE A 138 3.45 9.62 2.06
CA PHE A 138 4.33 8.46 2.07
C PHE A 138 5.45 8.59 1.05
N ARG A 139 6.57 7.96 1.35
CA ARG A 139 7.63 7.66 0.40
C ARG A 139 7.73 6.15 0.19
N LYS A 140 8.10 5.73 -1.01
CA LYS A 140 8.41 4.33 -1.26
C LYS A 140 9.70 3.94 -0.55
N PHE A 141 9.69 2.75 0.02
CA PHE A 141 10.83 2.22 0.78
C PHE A 141 11.45 1.05 0.02
#